data_c71bcae9c00383cfbd9a711afe8b9b86
#
_entry.id   c71bcae9c00383cfbd9a711afe8b9b86
#
_cell.length_a   1.000
_cell.length_b   1.000
_cell.length_c   1.000
_cell.angle_alpha   90.00
_cell.angle_beta   90.00
_cell.angle_gamma   90.00
#
_symmetry.space_group_name_H-M   'P 1'
#
loop_
_entity.id
_entity.type
_entity.pdbx_description
1 polymer ?
#
loop_
_entity_poly.entity_id
_entity_poly.type
_entity_poly.pdbx_seq_one_letter_code
_entity_poly.pdbx_strand_id
1 'polypeptide(L)'
;MKKMTKVLTTVLVIALAALTLAGCARKDTSPVTTDGSTSMEKVIGTLGEAFTEKEGINVTYNPTGSGSGIQAVSEGRCDIGLSSRALKDDEKATLTGTVVALDGIAMIVNPENPVSDLTVEQIADIYTGKITNWSEVGGNDAEIVLIGREAGSGTRDGFESITGTEDACQYRQELTSTGDVITTVSQNPDAIGYASLAALKDTVKALTVGGVAPTEETVKDGSYVIQRPFVLVTRTGETLSANAQKFFDFALSAEAAQYITTAGAVPVNG
;
A
#
# COMPACT_ATOMS: atom_id res chain seq x y z
N MET A 1 -12.77 -50.76 -56.23
CA MET A 1 -11.54 -50.15 -55.68
C MET A 1 -11.61 -48.60 -55.65
N LYS A 2 -11.98 -47.87 -56.72
CA LYS A 2 -12.02 -46.38 -56.73
C LYS A 2 -12.97 -45.71 -55.74
N LYS A 3 -14.07 -46.39 -55.32
CA LYS A 3 -15.04 -45.83 -54.31
C LYS A 3 -14.55 -45.97 -52.87
N MET A 4 -13.81 -47.01 -52.52
CA MET A 4 -13.25 -47.22 -51.18
C MET A 4 -12.10 -46.24 -50.89
N THR A 5 -11.29 -45.90 -51.91
CA THR A 5 -10.17 -44.96 -51.76
C THR A 5 -10.65 -43.53 -51.45
N LYS A 6 -11.79 -43.09 -52.06
CA LYS A 6 -12.39 -41.79 -51.81
C LYS A 6 -12.97 -41.65 -50.39
N VAL A 7 -13.60 -42.70 -49.88
CA VAL A 7 -14.15 -42.71 -48.51
C VAL A 7 -13.03 -42.66 -47.48
N LEU A 8 -11.96 -43.44 -47.72
CA LEU A 8 -10.83 -43.45 -46.78
C LEU A 8 -10.06 -42.09 -46.75
N THR A 9 -9.95 -41.42 -47.91
CA THR A 9 -9.33 -40.09 -47.98
C THR A 9 -10.17 -39.00 -47.28
N THR A 10 -11.49 -39.07 -47.39
CA THR A 10 -12.43 -38.13 -46.77
C THR A 10 -12.43 -38.29 -45.23
N VAL A 11 -12.37 -39.51 -44.71
CA VAL A 11 -12.33 -39.77 -43.28
C VAL A 11 -10.98 -39.33 -42.67
N LEU A 12 -9.87 -39.53 -43.41
CA LEU A 12 -8.55 -39.07 -42.94
C LEU A 12 -8.41 -37.57 -42.91
N VAL A 13 -9.02 -36.83 -43.84
CA VAL A 13 -9.02 -35.35 -43.84
C VAL A 13 -9.88 -34.77 -42.71
N ILE A 14 -11.03 -35.38 -42.40
CA ILE A 14 -11.87 -35.00 -41.28
C ILE A 14 -11.18 -35.27 -39.94
N ALA A 15 -10.47 -36.39 -39.79
CA ALA A 15 -9.70 -36.72 -38.58
C ALA A 15 -8.51 -35.76 -38.38
N LEU A 16 -7.84 -35.32 -39.45
CA LEU A 16 -6.74 -34.34 -39.35
C LEU A 16 -7.27 -32.93 -39.03
N ALA A 17 -8.45 -32.55 -39.52
CA ALA A 17 -9.08 -31.26 -39.20
C ALA A 17 -9.59 -31.20 -37.74
N ALA A 18 -9.99 -32.36 -37.14
CA ALA A 18 -10.40 -32.43 -35.74
C ALA A 18 -9.22 -32.33 -34.76
N LEU A 19 -8.00 -32.72 -35.15
CA LEU A 19 -6.82 -32.61 -34.31
C LEU A 19 -6.24 -31.18 -34.26
N THR A 20 -6.58 -30.30 -35.21
CA THR A 20 -6.12 -28.91 -35.20
C THR A 20 -6.98 -27.98 -34.35
N LEU A 21 -8.14 -28.45 -33.87
CA LEU A 21 -9.04 -27.69 -32.98
C LEU A 21 -8.78 -27.93 -31.49
N ALA A 22 -7.88 -28.84 -31.13
CA ALA A 22 -7.30 -28.91 -29.80
C ALA A 22 -6.18 -27.85 -29.68
N GLY A 23 -6.49 -26.62 -30.01
CA GLY A 23 -5.65 -25.47 -29.67
C GLY A 23 -5.53 -25.46 -28.16
N CYS A 24 -4.34 -25.78 -27.64
CA CYS A 24 -4.00 -25.50 -26.25
C CYS A 24 -4.36 -24.04 -26.02
N ALA A 25 -5.44 -23.76 -25.30
CA ALA A 25 -5.73 -22.44 -24.80
C ALA A 25 -4.49 -22.06 -23.99
N ARG A 26 -3.62 -21.24 -24.57
CA ARG A 26 -2.41 -20.78 -23.92
C ARG A 26 -2.89 -20.01 -22.69
N LYS A 27 -2.56 -20.47 -21.48
CA LYS A 27 -2.91 -19.77 -20.25
C LYS A 27 -2.36 -18.35 -20.40
N ASP A 28 -3.23 -17.36 -20.29
CA ASP A 28 -2.79 -15.97 -20.28
C ASP A 28 -1.98 -15.74 -18.99
N THR A 29 -0.71 -15.42 -19.14
CA THR A 29 0.22 -15.14 -18.06
C THR A 29 0.67 -13.67 -18.07
N SER A 30 -0.10 -12.79 -18.75
CA SER A 30 0.16 -11.36 -18.69
C SER A 30 0.22 -10.89 -17.24
N PRO A 31 1.25 -10.11 -16.85
CA PRO A 31 1.38 -9.66 -15.47
C PRO A 31 0.23 -8.74 -15.08
N VAL A 32 -0.12 -8.75 -13.80
CA VAL A 32 -0.97 -7.72 -13.18
C VAL A 32 -0.10 -6.53 -12.86
N THR A 33 -0.53 -5.34 -13.25
CA THR A 33 0.22 -4.10 -13.02
C THR A 33 -0.41 -3.29 -11.89
N THR A 34 0.39 -2.93 -10.88
CA THR A 34 -0.04 -2.07 -9.77
C THR A 34 0.88 -0.88 -9.62
N ASP A 35 0.33 0.27 -9.23
CA ASP A 35 1.06 1.53 -9.08
C ASP A 35 0.52 2.30 -7.88
N GLY A 36 1.40 2.92 -7.08
CA GLY A 36 0.95 3.85 -6.04
C GLY A 36 1.71 3.81 -4.72
N SER A 37 0.97 3.75 -3.63
CA SER A 37 1.43 3.98 -2.26
C SER A 37 2.69 3.20 -1.88
N THR A 38 3.77 3.91 -1.55
CA THR A 38 5.04 3.35 -1.06
C THR A 38 4.90 2.67 0.33
N SER A 39 3.85 2.99 1.08
CA SER A 39 3.55 2.33 2.36
C SER A 39 3.00 0.90 2.18
N MET A 40 2.47 0.58 1.00
CA MET A 40 1.92 -0.75 0.70
C MET A 40 2.95 -1.73 0.15
N GLU A 41 4.21 -1.33 0.01
CA GLU A 41 5.27 -2.12 -0.62
C GLU A 41 5.34 -3.55 -0.07
N LYS A 42 5.42 -3.70 1.25
CA LYS A 42 5.55 -5.02 1.89
C LYS A 42 4.27 -5.85 1.73
N VAL A 43 3.09 -5.23 1.86
CA VAL A 43 1.80 -5.90 1.70
C VAL A 43 1.62 -6.39 0.26
N ILE A 44 1.85 -5.52 -0.73
CA ILE A 44 1.70 -5.89 -2.14
C ILE A 44 2.78 -6.88 -2.58
N GLY A 45 4.01 -6.74 -2.08
CA GLY A 45 5.09 -7.71 -2.32
C GLY A 45 4.71 -9.11 -1.84
N THR A 46 4.29 -9.24 -0.58
CA THR A 46 3.91 -10.53 0.01
C THR A 46 2.68 -11.14 -0.68
N LEU A 47 1.65 -10.33 -0.97
CA LEU A 47 0.47 -10.79 -1.73
C LEU A 47 0.83 -11.20 -3.17
N GLY A 48 1.69 -10.43 -3.83
CA GLY A 48 2.13 -10.70 -5.20
C GLY A 48 2.95 -11.98 -5.32
N GLU A 49 3.85 -12.25 -4.36
CA GLU A 49 4.62 -13.50 -4.29
C GLU A 49 3.69 -14.70 -4.09
N ALA A 50 2.79 -14.65 -3.11
CA ALA A 50 1.83 -15.71 -2.86
C ALA A 50 0.89 -15.97 -4.05
N PHE A 51 0.42 -14.92 -4.70
CA PHE A 51 -0.40 -15.03 -5.90
C PHE A 51 0.37 -15.61 -7.09
N THR A 52 1.62 -15.21 -7.26
CA THR A 52 2.50 -15.75 -8.32
C THR A 52 2.76 -17.24 -8.11
N GLU A 53 3.01 -17.67 -6.87
CA GLU A 53 3.17 -19.09 -6.55
C GLU A 53 1.90 -19.89 -6.84
N LYS A 54 0.74 -19.34 -6.49
CA LYS A 54 -0.57 -20.01 -6.67
C LYS A 54 -1.04 -20.08 -8.12
N GLU A 55 -0.96 -18.96 -8.86
CA GLU A 55 -1.57 -18.82 -10.18
C GLU A 55 -0.57 -18.87 -11.35
N GLY A 56 0.72 -18.69 -11.07
CA GLY A 56 1.76 -18.55 -12.08
C GLY A 56 1.67 -17.24 -12.87
N ILE A 57 1.09 -16.20 -12.27
CA ILE A 57 0.88 -14.87 -12.86
C ILE A 57 1.67 -13.86 -12.00
N ASN A 58 2.58 -13.12 -12.61
CA ASN A 58 3.36 -12.10 -11.91
C ASN A 58 2.51 -10.88 -11.58
N VAL A 59 2.77 -10.28 -10.41
CA VAL A 59 2.26 -8.97 -10.02
C VAL A 59 3.42 -7.99 -10.04
N THR A 60 3.30 -6.91 -10.79
CA THR A 60 4.30 -5.84 -10.81
C THR A 60 3.83 -4.68 -9.94
N TYR A 61 4.75 -4.09 -9.20
CA TYR A 61 4.48 -2.98 -8.30
C TYR A 61 5.41 -1.81 -8.61
N ASN A 62 4.82 -0.63 -8.82
CA ASN A 62 5.54 0.62 -9.05
C ASN A 62 5.26 1.60 -7.88
N PRO A 63 6.25 1.86 -6.99
CA PRO A 63 6.05 2.68 -5.78
C PRO A 63 6.16 4.18 -6.09
N THR A 64 5.07 4.82 -6.53
CA THR A 64 5.04 6.23 -6.95
C THR A 64 4.33 7.18 -5.99
N GLY A 65 3.69 6.65 -4.92
CA GLY A 65 2.84 7.41 -4.02
C GLY A 65 1.35 7.32 -4.37
N SER A 66 0.48 7.53 -3.37
CA SER A 66 -0.97 7.29 -3.53
C SER A 66 -1.61 8.14 -4.61
N GLY A 67 -1.30 9.44 -4.67
CA GLY A 67 -1.85 10.33 -5.69
C GLY A 67 -1.46 9.91 -7.10
N SER A 68 -0.19 9.56 -7.31
CA SER A 68 0.31 9.08 -8.61
C SER A 68 -0.33 7.76 -9.02
N GLY A 69 -0.52 6.82 -8.07
CA GLY A 69 -1.20 5.54 -8.33
C GLY A 69 -2.67 5.70 -8.67
N ILE A 70 -3.38 6.60 -7.97
CA ILE A 70 -4.77 6.96 -8.28
C ILE A 70 -4.87 7.56 -9.69
N GLN A 71 -3.95 8.45 -10.05
CA GLN A 71 -3.88 9.00 -11.40
C GLN A 71 -3.54 7.91 -12.44
N ALA A 72 -2.58 7.03 -12.14
CA ALA A 72 -2.17 5.96 -13.05
C ALA A 72 -3.33 5.03 -13.42
N VAL A 73 -4.12 4.60 -12.42
CA VAL A 73 -5.29 3.75 -12.69
C VAL A 73 -6.39 4.53 -13.42
N SER A 74 -6.63 5.79 -13.09
CA SER A 74 -7.60 6.64 -13.77
C SER A 74 -7.30 6.78 -15.26
N GLU A 75 -6.03 6.91 -15.62
CA GLU A 75 -5.54 7.01 -17.00
C GLU A 75 -5.35 5.65 -17.69
N GLY A 76 -5.62 4.53 -17.03
CA GLY A 76 -5.44 3.19 -17.59
C GLY A 76 -3.98 2.76 -17.76
N ARG A 77 -3.04 3.38 -17.03
CA ARG A 77 -1.60 3.04 -17.07
C ARG A 77 -1.24 1.84 -16.19
N CYS A 78 -2.12 1.43 -15.28
CA CYS A 78 -2.04 0.21 -14.51
C CYS A 78 -3.42 -0.42 -14.33
N ASP A 79 -3.46 -1.70 -13.94
CA ASP A 79 -4.70 -2.42 -13.69
C ASP A 79 -5.35 -1.99 -12.38
N ILE A 80 -4.55 -1.85 -11.31
CA ILE A 80 -4.99 -1.53 -9.95
C ILE A 80 -4.12 -0.44 -9.38
N GLY A 81 -4.73 0.66 -8.95
CA GLY A 81 -4.08 1.71 -8.18
C GLY A 81 -3.98 1.33 -6.69
N LEU A 82 -2.94 1.81 -6.02
CA LEU A 82 -2.69 1.55 -4.61
C LEU A 82 -2.71 2.86 -3.82
N SER A 83 -3.60 2.94 -2.86
CA SER A 83 -3.72 4.13 -2.01
C SER A 83 -3.63 3.78 -0.52
N SER A 84 -2.94 4.60 0.24
CA SER A 84 -2.88 4.53 1.70
C SER A 84 -3.70 5.65 2.35
N ARG A 85 -4.78 6.03 1.69
CA ARG A 85 -5.89 6.86 2.18
C ARG A 85 -7.18 6.50 1.43
N ALA A 86 -8.31 6.90 1.97
CA ALA A 86 -9.57 6.84 1.23
C ALA A 86 -9.52 7.75 -0.02
N LEU A 87 -10.31 7.43 -1.03
CA LEU A 87 -10.50 8.29 -2.19
C LEU A 87 -11.20 9.60 -1.79
N LYS A 88 -10.76 10.71 -2.38
CA LYS A 88 -11.42 12.01 -2.29
C LYS A 88 -12.74 11.99 -3.09
N ASP A 89 -13.63 12.94 -2.85
CA ASP A 89 -14.96 12.90 -3.46
C ASP A 89 -14.93 13.10 -4.99
N ASP A 90 -14.00 13.90 -5.48
CA ASP A 90 -13.74 14.05 -6.92
C ASP A 90 -13.18 12.78 -7.56
N GLU A 91 -12.32 12.03 -6.85
CA GLU A 91 -11.77 10.75 -7.31
C GLU A 91 -12.86 9.66 -7.38
N LYS A 92 -13.79 9.62 -6.41
CA LYS A 92 -14.91 8.68 -6.38
C LYS A 92 -15.89 8.84 -7.56
N ALA A 93 -15.85 9.96 -8.27
CA ALA A 93 -16.69 10.17 -9.45
C ALA A 93 -16.39 9.14 -10.59
N THR A 94 -15.15 8.71 -10.68
CA THR A 94 -14.69 7.80 -11.75
C THR A 94 -13.95 6.56 -11.25
N LEU A 95 -13.66 6.49 -9.96
CA LEU A 95 -12.88 5.43 -9.35
C LEU A 95 -13.63 4.78 -8.19
N THR A 96 -13.37 3.49 -7.98
CA THR A 96 -13.87 2.69 -6.86
C THR A 96 -12.68 2.28 -5.98
N GLY A 97 -12.74 2.63 -4.70
CA GLY A 97 -11.75 2.22 -3.70
C GLY A 97 -12.29 1.07 -2.86
N THR A 98 -11.53 -0.03 -2.78
CA THR A 98 -11.85 -1.19 -1.94
C THR A 98 -10.78 -1.34 -0.87
N VAL A 99 -11.18 -1.28 0.40
CA VAL A 99 -10.25 -1.44 1.53
C VAL A 99 -9.80 -2.89 1.60
N VAL A 100 -8.49 -3.11 1.65
CA VAL A 100 -7.86 -4.44 1.75
C VAL A 100 -7.27 -4.68 3.14
N ALA A 101 -6.80 -3.62 3.80
CA ALA A 101 -6.22 -3.67 5.15
C ALA A 101 -6.35 -2.32 5.86
N LEU A 102 -6.12 -2.32 7.18
CA LEU A 102 -5.84 -1.14 7.97
C LEU A 102 -4.35 -1.09 8.31
N ASP A 103 -3.81 0.12 8.43
CA ASP A 103 -2.40 0.37 8.75
C ASP A 103 -2.28 1.52 9.76
N GLY A 104 -1.42 1.35 10.76
CA GLY A 104 -1.04 2.42 11.67
C GLY A 104 -0.04 3.37 11.02
N ILE A 105 -0.21 4.67 11.23
CA ILE A 105 0.83 5.65 10.92
C ILE A 105 1.63 5.88 12.20
N ALA A 106 2.75 5.19 12.32
CA ALA A 106 3.61 5.28 13.49
C ALA A 106 4.42 6.58 13.48
N MET A 107 4.44 7.29 14.59
CA MET A 107 5.40 8.36 14.85
C MET A 107 6.75 7.73 15.14
N ILE A 108 7.80 8.14 14.41
CA ILE A 108 9.12 7.54 14.52
C ILE A 108 10.19 8.58 14.86
N VAL A 109 11.13 8.17 15.68
CA VAL A 109 12.34 8.95 16.06
C VAL A 109 13.57 8.05 15.96
N ASN A 110 14.74 8.67 16.02
CA ASN A 110 16.00 7.93 16.17
C ASN A 110 16.00 7.14 17.50
N PRO A 111 16.56 5.92 17.58
CA PRO A 111 16.65 5.15 18.82
C PRO A 111 17.35 5.88 19.99
N GLU A 112 18.25 6.83 19.70
CA GLU A 112 18.94 7.64 20.72
C GLU A 112 18.07 8.75 21.32
N ASN A 113 16.94 9.10 20.69
CA ASN A 113 16.02 10.10 21.22
C ASN A 113 15.32 9.55 22.51
N PRO A 114 15.38 10.26 23.66
CA PRO A 114 14.83 9.77 24.92
C PRO A 114 13.29 9.79 24.97
N VAL A 115 12.60 10.59 24.12
CA VAL A 115 11.13 10.68 24.09
C VAL A 115 10.56 9.32 23.70
N SER A 116 9.51 8.88 24.41
CA SER A 116 8.85 7.59 24.16
C SER A 116 7.34 7.71 23.91
N ASP A 117 6.72 8.84 24.27
CA ASP A 117 5.30 9.10 24.11
C ASP A 117 5.04 10.55 23.70
N LEU A 118 4.05 10.75 22.87
CA LEU A 118 3.51 12.09 22.52
C LEU A 118 1.98 12.00 22.44
N THR A 119 1.30 13.05 22.87
CA THR A 119 -0.14 13.15 22.59
C THR A 119 -0.38 13.61 21.13
N VAL A 120 -1.58 13.40 20.60
CA VAL A 120 -1.96 13.91 19.26
C VAL A 120 -1.80 15.43 19.19
N GLU A 121 -2.13 16.15 20.27
CA GLU A 121 -1.96 17.59 20.37
C GLU A 121 -0.48 18.02 20.30
N GLN A 122 0.40 17.32 21.05
CA GLN A 122 1.84 17.59 20.98
C GLN A 122 2.40 17.31 19.58
N ILE A 123 1.95 16.24 18.92
CA ILE A 123 2.32 15.94 17.54
C ILE A 123 1.88 17.07 16.62
N ALA A 124 0.64 17.54 16.73
CA ALA A 124 0.14 18.67 15.94
C ALA A 124 0.94 19.94 16.21
N ASP A 125 1.24 20.26 17.46
CA ASP A 125 2.00 21.44 17.84
C ASP A 125 3.47 21.37 17.37
N ILE A 126 4.09 20.18 17.38
CA ILE A 126 5.42 19.95 16.80
C ILE A 126 5.36 20.23 15.29
N TYR A 127 4.45 19.59 14.56
CA TYR A 127 4.41 19.73 13.10
C TYR A 127 3.97 21.09 12.59
N THR A 128 3.24 21.87 13.41
CA THR A 128 2.86 23.25 13.10
C THR A 128 3.86 24.29 13.64
N GLY A 129 4.97 23.87 14.24
CA GLY A 129 6.04 24.76 14.70
C GLY A 129 5.74 25.52 15.99
N LYS A 130 4.75 25.10 16.78
CA LYS A 130 4.49 25.66 18.11
C LYS A 130 5.42 25.07 19.17
N ILE A 131 5.78 23.78 19.04
CA ILE A 131 6.82 23.10 19.80
C ILE A 131 7.98 22.89 18.85
N THR A 132 9.14 23.44 19.17
CA THR A 132 10.32 23.41 18.28
C THR A 132 11.55 22.78 18.91
N ASN A 133 11.51 22.52 20.21
CA ASN A 133 12.63 21.92 20.95
C ASN A 133 12.16 20.67 21.68
N TRP A 134 12.94 19.61 21.61
CA TRP A 134 12.66 18.33 22.26
C TRP A 134 12.51 18.45 23.78
N SER A 135 13.19 19.43 24.44
CA SER A 135 13.06 19.68 25.88
C SER A 135 11.63 20.06 26.32
N GLU A 136 10.82 20.60 25.41
CA GLU A 136 9.43 20.96 25.68
C GLU A 136 8.52 19.72 25.85
N VAL A 137 8.98 18.56 25.37
CA VAL A 137 8.25 17.28 25.44
C VAL A 137 9.04 16.17 26.16
N GLY A 138 9.99 16.57 27.02
CA GLY A 138 10.77 15.65 27.88
C GLY A 138 11.99 15.03 27.20
N GLY A 139 12.42 15.56 26.07
CA GLY A 139 13.63 15.17 25.34
C GLY A 139 14.86 16.02 25.74
N ASN A 140 15.93 15.91 24.94
CA ASN A 140 17.14 16.70 25.08
C ASN A 140 16.89 18.16 24.68
N ASP A 141 17.75 19.08 25.12
CA ASP A 141 17.74 20.46 24.62
C ASP A 141 18.34 20.50 23.21
N ALA A 142 17.48 20.25 22.21
CA ALA A 142 17.82 20.20 20.79
C ALA A 142 16.60 20.60 19.93
N GLU A 143 16.85 21.27 18.80
CA GLU A 143 15.82 21.64 17.83
C GLU A 143 15.22 20.40 17.17
N ILE A 144 13.90 20.33 17.06
CA ILE A 144 13.20 19.23 16.40
C ILE A 144 13.32 19.35 14.88
N VAL A 145 13.78 18.29 14.22
CA VAL A 145 13.91 18.22 12.76
C VAL A 145 12.72 17.47 12.17
N LEU A 146 11.82 18.18 11.51
CA LEU A 146 10.57 17.63 10.97
C LEU A 146 10.78 16.97 9.61
N ILE A 147 10.64 15.65 9.57
CA ILE A 147 10.71 14.87 8.33
C ILE A 147 9.29 14.46 7.93
N GLY A 148 8.91 14.81 6.70
CA GLY A 148 7.60 14.48 6.18
C GLY A 148 7.64 13.87 4.79
N ARG A 149 6.48 13.77 4.19
CA ARG A 149 6.28 13.24 2.86
C ARG A 149 5.86 14.35 1.90
N GLU A 150 6.11 14.12 0.63
CA GLU A 150 5.69 14.97 -0.49
C GLU A 150 4.17 15.14 -0.58
N ALA A 151 3.73 16.17 -1.26
CA ALA A 151 2.33 16.34 -1.62
C ALA A 151 1.85 15.15 -2.48
N GLY A 152 0.63 14.66 -2.22
CA GLY A 152 0.08 13.46 -2.87
C GLY A 152 0.44 12.14 -2.19
N SER A 153 1.26 12.17 -1.13
CA SER A 153 1.45 11.01 -0.27
C SER A 153 0.19 10.73 0.55
N GLY A 154 -0.39 9.53 0.39
CA GLY A 154 -1.52 9.11 1.23
C GLY A 154 -1.17 8.96 2.71
N THR A 155 0.12 8.81 3.06
CA THR A 155 0.57 8.81 4.46
C THR A 155 0.52 10.22 5.03
N ARG A 156 0.97 11.23 4.26
CA ARG A 156 0.86 12.63 4.62
C ARG A 156 -0.61 13.03 4.77
N ASP A 157 -1.43 12.75 3.76
CA ASP A 157 -2.86 13.09 3.78
C ASP A 157 -3.56 12.48 5.02
N GLY A 158 -3.30 11.19 5.31
CA GLY A 158 -3.86 10.53 6.49
C GLY A 158 -3.35 11.09 7.81
N PHE A 159 -2.04 11.37 7.92
CA PHE A 159 -1.42 11.95 9.09
C PHE A 159 -1.97 13.36 9.38
N GLU A 160 -1.93 14.24 8.40
CA GLU A 160 -2.38 15.63 8.54
C GLU A 160 -3.88 15.71 8.88
N SER A 161 -4.70 14.85 8.24
CA SER A 161 -6.14 14.81 8.52
C SER A 161 -6.47 14.36 9.95
N ILE A 162 -5.75 13.35 10.47
CA ILE A 162 -6.00 12.84 11.82
C ILE A 162 -5.50 13.82 12.89
N THR A 163 -4.39 14.50 12.62
CA THR A 163 -3.80 15.48 13.55
C THR A 163 -4.41 16.87 13.41
N GLY A 164 -5.26 17.11 12.39
CA GLY A 164 -5.87 18.41 12.11
C GLY A 164 -4.84 19.45 11.67
N THR A 165 -3.82 19.03 10.93
CA THR A 165 -2.70 19.89 10.51
C THR A 165 -2.61 20.04 8.98
N GLU A 166 -3.73 19.80 8.27
CA GLU A 166 -3.77 19.96 6.82
C GLU A 166 -3.23 21.33 6.39
N ASP A 167 -2.30 21.30 5.44
CA ASP A 167 -1.62 22.50 4.89
C ASP A 167 -0.87 23.39 5.92
N ALA A 168 -0.73 22.94 7.17
CA ALA A 168 -0.10 23.71 8.25
C ALA A 168 1.27 23.17 8.69
N CYS A 169 1.65 21.99 8.26
CA CYS A 169 2.92 21.36 8.65
C CYS A 169 4.14 22.10 8.11
N GLN A 170 5.15 22.30 8.97
CA GLN A 170 6.39 23.02 8.65
C GLN A 170 7.55 22.04 8.45
N TYR A 171 7.45 21.16 7.45
CA TYR A 171 8.48 20.17 7.16
C TYR A 171 9.84 20.80 6.87
N ARG A 172 10.88 20.35 7.54
CA ARG A 172 12.27 20.66 7.20
C ARG A 172 12.71 19.96 5.91
N GLN A 173 12.17 18.75 5.70
CA GLN A 173 12.43 17.94 4.51
C GLN A 173 11.21 17.13 4.15
N GLU A 174 10.85 17.15 2.86
CA GLU A 174 9.80 16.32 2.28
C GLU A 174 10.42 15.22 1.41
N LEU A 175 10.05 13.97 1.66
CA LEU A 175 10.63 12.79 1.02
C LEU A 175 9.58 12.02 0.18
N THR A 176 10.05 11.33 -0.86
CA THR A 176 9.17 10.72 -1.85
C THR A 176 8.79 9.27 -1.53
N SER A 177 9.37 8.66 -0.49
CA SER A 177 9.02 7.31 -0.08
C SER A 177 8.98 7.12 1.43
N THR A 178 8.22 6.12 1.88
CA THR A 178 8.21 5.69 3.29
C THR A 178 9.59 5.22 3.75
N GLY A 179 10.32 4.51 2.89
CA GLY A 179 11.67 4.03 3.18
C GLY A 179 12.67 5.15 3.41
N ASP A 180 12.58 6.25 2.64
CA ASP A 180 13.45 7.42 2.78
C ASP A 180 13.20 8.15 4.12
N VAL A 181 11.93 8.27 4.55
CA VAL A 181 11.60 8.83 5.88
C VAL A 181 12.27 8.00 6.98
N ILE A 182 12.09 6.68 6.97
CA ILE A 182 12.70 5.77 7.95
C ILE A 182 14.23 5.94 7.95
N THR A 183 14.86 5.95 6.78
CA THR A 183 16.32 6.10 6.64
C THR A 183 16.79 7.44 7.17
N THR A 184 16.13 8.54 6.84
CA THR A 184 16.52 9.89 7.27
C THR A 184 16.37 10.04 8.79
N VAL A 185 15.28 9.56 9.39
CA VAL A 185 15.07 9.58 10.84
C VAL A 185 16.12 8.71 11.56
N SER A 186 16.47 7.55 11.02
CA SER A 186 17.48 6.66 11.61
C SER A 186 18.89 7.28 11.68
N GLN A 187 19.17 8.26 10.84
CA GLN A 187 20.47 8.93 10.73
C GLN A 187 20.56 10.27 11.49
N ASN A 188 19.45 10.75 12.04
CA ASN A 188 19.40 12.03 12.73
C ASN A 188 18.75 11.90 14.11
N PRO A 189 19.53 12.02 15.22
CA PRO A 189 19.00 11.93 16.60
C PRO A 189 17.89 12.91 16.94
N ASP A 190 17.85 14.06 16.25
CA ASP A 190 16.88 15.13 16.54
C ASP A 190 15.67 15.09 15.59
N ALA A 191 15.62 14.10 14.68
CA ALA A 191 14.52 13.99 13.74
C ALA A 191 13.28 13.29 14.32
N ILE A 192 12.12 13.78 13.91
CA ILE A 192 10.85 13.09 14.01
C ILE A 192 10.26 12.92 12.61
N GLY A 193 9.64 11.76 12.36
CA GLY A 193 8.92 11.46 11.12
C GLY A 193 7.70 10.60 11.39
N TYR A 194 7.00 10.24 10.34
CA TYR A 194 5.90 9.29 10.40
C TYR A 194 6.02 8.27 9.25
N ALA A 195 5.67 7.03 9.56
CA ALA A 195 5.77 5.93 8.59
C ALA A 195 4.65 4.91 8.80
N SER A 196 4.36 4.12 7.77
CA SER A 196 3.50 2.94 7.88
C SER A 196 4.04 1.97 8.92
N LEU A 197 3.19 1.45 9.81
CA LEU A 197 3.53 0.40 10.77
C LEU A 197 4.08 -0.84 10.05
N ALA A 198 3.47 -1.22 8.92
CA ALA A 198 3.92 -2.35 8.10
C ALA A 198 5.34 -2.19 7.53
N ALA A 199 5.83 -0.95 7.39
CA ALA A 199 7.16 -0.65 6.84
C ALA A 199 8.25 -0.49 7.89
N LEU A 200 7.93 -0.50 9.18
CA LEU A 200 8.89 -0.22 10.25
C LEU A 200 10.07 -1.21 10.24
N LYS A 201 11.22 -0.69 10.68
CA LYS A 201 12.48 -1.42 10.84
C LYS A 201 13.05 -1.09 12.22
N ASP A 202 13.89 -1.97 12.75
CA ASP A 202 14.58 -1.80 14.04
C ASP A 202 15.58 -0.61 14.08
N THR A 203 15.77 0.05 12.94
CA THR A 203 16.63 1.23 12.80
C THR A 203 16.00 2.52 13.33
N VAL A 204 14.72 2.52 13.63
CA VAL A 204 13.97 3.64 14.23
C VAL A 204 13.18 3.16 15.43
N LYS A 205 12.86 4.09 16.33
CA LYS A 205 11.99 3.86 17.49
C LYS A 205 10.61 4.43 17.19
N ALA A 206 9.57 3.60 17.29
CA ALA A 206 8.19 4.05 17.26
C ALA A 206 7.80 4.60 18.64
N LEU A 207 7.14 5.76 18.65
CA LEU A 207 6.57 6.36 19.85
C LEU A 207 5.18 5.80 20.14
N THR A 208 4.82 5.75 21.41
CA THR A 208 3.40 5.63 21.77
C THR A 208 2.69 6.96 21.50
N VAL A 209 1.38 6.91 21.29
CA VAL A 209 0.54 8.10 21.12
C VAL A 209 -0.53 8.08 22.20
N GLY A 210 -0.39 9.00 23.16
CA GLY A 210 -1.26 9.03 24.34
C GLY A 210 -1.19 7.75 25.16
N GLY A 211 -0.01 7.15 25.28
CA GLY A 211 0.24 5.89 25.99
C GLY A 211 -0.09 4.62 25.17
N VAL A 212 -0.58 4.73 23.95
CA VAL A 212 -0.94 3.59 23.10
C VAL A 212 0.16 3.32 22.07
N ALA A 213 0.72 2.10 22.08
CA ALA A 213 1.74 1.70 21.12
C ALA A 213 1.13 1.42 19.73
N PRO A 214 1.82 1.76 18.61
CA PRO A 214 1.40 1.39 17.27
C PRO A 214 1.69 -0.10 17.03
N THR A 215 0.70 -0.93 17.21
CA THR A 215 0.76 -2.39 16.97
C THR A 215 -0.43 -2.83 16.11
N GLU A 216 -0.33 -4.01 15.50
CA GLU A 216 -1.46 -4.57 14.75
C GLU A 216 -2.70 -4.71 15.63
N GLU A 217 -2.54 -5.10 16.91
CA GLU A 217 -3.63 -5.25 17.86
C GLU A 217 -4.33 -3.91 18.13
N THR A 218 -3.55 -2.85 18.42
CA THR A 218 -4.10 -1.52 18.75
C THR A 218 -4.65 -0.78 17.52
N VAL A 219 -4.17 -1.12 16.33
CA VAL A 219 -4.79 -0.69 15.06
C VAL A 219 -6.10 -1.44 14.83
N LYS A 220 -6.13 -2.75 15.08
CA LYS A 220 -7.31 -3.60 14.89
C LYS A 220 -8.46 -3.22 15.80
N ASP A 221 -8.19 -2.95 17.07
CA ASP A 221 -9.22 -2.58 18.05
C ASP A 221 -9.56 -1.08 18.06
N GLY A 222 -8.83 -0.27 17.27
CA GLY A 222 -9.03 1.17 17.11
C GLY A 222 -8.49 2.01 18.26
N SER A 223 -7.76 1.46 19.24
CA SER A 223 -7.16 2.22 20.34
C SER A 223 -5.98 3.08 19.85
N TYR A 224 -5.22 2.64 18.83
CA TYR A 224 -4.24 3.50 18.18
C TYR A 224 -4.93 4.40 17.15
N VAL A 225 -5.01 5.69 17.46
CA VAL A 225 -5.87 6.63 16.73
C VAL A 225 -5.29 7.09 15.37
N ILE A 226 -3.96 7.06 15.19
CA ILE A 226 -3.34 7.48 13.94
C ILE A 226 -3.27 6.28 12.98
N GLN A 227 -4.40 5.92 12.39
CA GLN A 227 -4.55 4.79 11.47
C GLN A 227 -5.35 5.15 10.22
N ARG A 228 -5.20 4.36 9.18
CA ARG A 228 -5.78 4.61 7.86
C ARG A 228 -6.04 3.34 7.07
N PRO A 229 -6.88 3.36 6.01
CA PRO A 229 -7.05 2.23 5.13
C PRO A 229 -5.90 2.10 4.12
N PHE A 230 -5.56 0.85 3.76
CA PHE A 230 -4.94 0.49 2.51
C PHE A 230 -6.03 0.11 1.50
N VAL A 231 -5.99 0.72 0.32
CA VAL A 231 -7.07 0.70 -0.65
C VAL A 231 -6.56 0.24 -2.01
N LEU A 232 -7.23 -0.75 -2.57
CA LEU A 232 -7.12 -1.10 -3.98
C LEU A 232 -8.09 -0.23 -4.78
N VAL A 233 -7.58 0.45 -5.80
CA VAL A 233 -8.35 1.42 -6.60
C VAL A 233 -8.54 0.88 -8.01
N THR A 234 -9.77 0.89 -8.50
CA THR A 234 -10.15 0.46 -9.85
C THR A 234 -11.02 1.51 -10.53
N ARG A 235 -11.13 1.47 -11.85
CA ARG A 235 -12.04 2.35 -12.60
C ARG A 235 -13.50 1.89 -12.44
N THR A 236 -14.38 2.83 -12.09
CA THR A 236 -15.81 2.54 -11.90
C THR A 236 -16.46 2.16 -13.23
N GLY A 237 -17.19 1.04 -13.24
CA GLY A 237 -17.91 0.57 -14.42
C GLY A 237 -17.05 -0.12 -15.48
N GLU A 238 -15.74 -0.23 -15.28
CA GLU A 238 -14.84 -0.99 -16.16
C GLU A 238 -14.55 -2.38 -15.58
N THR A 239 -14.43 -3.36 -16.47
CA THR A 239 -14.07 -4.73 -16.10
C THR A 239 -12.55 -4.87 -16.08
N LEU A 240 -11.98 -5.37 -15.00
CA LEU A 240 -10.56 -5.71 -14.93
C LEU A 240 -10.23 -6.82 -15.93
N SER A 241 -8.97 -6.89 -16.35
CA SER A 241 -8.47 -8.06 -17.07
C SER A 241 -8.67 -9.33 -16.22
N ALA A 242 -8.77 -10.50 -16.85
CA ALA A 242 -9.00 -11.75 -16.13
C ALA A 242 -7.95 -12.00 -15.04
N ASN A 243 -6.68 -11.64 -15.28
CA ASN A 243 -5.59 -11.80 -14.33
C ASN A 243 -5.65 -10.76 -13.21
N ALA A 244 -5.97 -9.51 -13.53
CA ALA A 244 -6.13 -8.46 -12.54
C ALA A 244 -7.33 -8.73 -11.61
N GLN A 245 -8.44 -9.26 -12.16
CA GLN A 245 -9.60 -9.66 -11.35
C GLN A 245 -9.24 -10.78 -10.39
N LYS A 246 -8.49 -11.79 -10.84
CA LYS A 246 -8.03 -12.87 -9.96
C LYS A 246 -7.16 -12.35 -8.80
N PHE A 247 -6.24 -11.45 -9.08
CA PHE A 247 -5.39 -10.85 -8.04
C PHE A 247 -6.23 -10.00 -7.08
N PHE A 248 -7.16 -9.20 -7.60
CA PHE A 248 -8.07 -8.40 -6.80
C PHE A 248 -8.91 -9.28 -5.85
N ASP A 249 -9.52 -10.34 -6.37
CA ASP A 249 -10.31 -11.29 -5.58
C ASP A 249 -9.44 -12.03 -4.55
N PHE A 250 -8.22 -12.43 -4.94
CA PHE A 250 -7.26 -13.05 -4.03
C PHE A 250 -6.89 -12.11 -2.88
N ALA A 251 -6.55 -10.86 -3.17
CA ALA A 251 -6.15 -9.88 -2.16
C ALA A 251 -7.26 -9.59 -1.12
N LEU A 252 -8.53 -9.79 -1.51
CA LEU A 252 -9.70 -9.61 -0.64
C LEU A 252 -10.19 -10.92 -0.01
N SER A 253 -9.58 -12.05 -0.32
CA SER A 253 -9.99 -13.35 0.22
C SER A 253 -9.52 -13.55 1.67
N ALA A 254 -10.21 -14.43 2.41
CA ALA A 254 -9.77 -14.85 3.74
C ALA A 254 -8.39 -15.52 3.70
N GLU A 255 -8.01 -16.15 2.58
CA GLU A 255 -6.67 -16.74 2.39
C GLU A 255 -5.58 -15.67 2.41
N ALA A 256 -5.85 -14.48 1.88
CA ALA A 256 -4.89 -13.37 1.84
C ALA A 256 -4.60 -12.76 3.22
N ALA A 257 -5.50 -12.95 4.19
CA ALA A 257 -5.37 -12.36 5.52
C ALA A 257 -4.03 -12.70 6.21
N GLN A 258 -3.57 -13.94 6.12
CA GLN A 258 -2.29 -14.37 6.69
C GLN A 258 -1.09 -13.63 6.08
N TYR A 259 -1.12 -13.33 4.79
CA TYR A 259 -0.05 -12.63 4.08
C TYR A 259 -0.04 -11.14 4.44
N ILE A 260 -1.21 -10.54 4.61
CA ILE A 260 -1.37 -9.14 5.05
C ILE A 260 -0.85 -8.99 6.48
N THR A 261 -1.22 -9.90 7.40
CA THR A 261 -0.71 -9.94 8.77
C THR A 261 0.81 -10.15 8.80
N THR A 262 1.34 -11.09 8.02
CA THR A 262 2.80 -11.28 7.91
C THR A 262 3.52 -10.03 7.41
N ALA A 263 2.87 -9.23 6.58
CA ALA A 263 3.39 -7.95 6.12
C ALA A 263 3.30 -6.82 7.17
N GLY A 264 2.63 -7.04 8.31
CA GLY A 264 2.49 -6.07 9.42
C GLY A 264 1.33 -5.10 9.28
N ALA A 265 0.30 -5.45 8.49
CA ALA A 265 -0.94 -4.71 8.36
C ALA A 265 -2.13 -5.55 8.86
N VAL A 266 -3.25 -4.90 9.16
CA VAL A 266 -4.45 -5.56 9.69
C VAL A 266 -5.42 -5.86 8.55
N PRO A 267 -5.67 -7.14 8.19
CA PRO A 267 -6.62 -7.49 7.14
C PRO A 267 -8.05 -7.12 7.54
N VAL A 268 -8.89 -6.73 6.56
CA VAL A 268 -10.31 -6.43 6.80
C VAL A 268 -11.21 -7.65 6.56
N ASN A 269 -10.70 -8.68 5.90
CA ASN A 269 -11.40 -9.93 5.57
C ASN A 269 -10.61 -11.10 6.18
N GLY A 270 -10.87 -11.43 7.43
CA GLY A 270 -10.18 -12.54 8.11
C GLY A 270 -10.81 -12.91 9.42
#